data_f50f732c5ca972943ba2b38b7be3686f
#
_entry.id   f50f732c5ca972943ba2b38b7be3686f
#
_cell.length_a   1.000
_cell.length_b   1.000
_cell.length_c   1.000
_cell.angle_alpha   90.00
_cell.angle_beta   90.00
_cell.angle_gamma   90.00
#
_symmetry.space_group_name_H-M   'P 1'
#
loop_
_entity.id
_entity.type
_entity.pdbx_description
1 polymer ?
#
loop_
_entity_poly.entity_id
_entity_poly.type
_entity_poly.pdbx_seq_one_letter_code
_entity_poly.pdbx_strand_id
1 'polypeptide(L)'
;RAILRQDPDIIMVGEIRDAETAKIAVRAAITGHLVISTLHTNDAVSSIARLLEMQIPPYLLNASLIGVISQKLVRKVCNHCSHEIMIKDNFSGDVNTKVAVGCEKCNDKGYFGRTAIYEILEINDDIKTCIRNMEDSSTIKDVAQNNGMITFEDSCKRLINEKITTLEDRKSTRLNSSHP
;
A
#
# COMPACT_ATOMS: atom_id res chain seq x y z
N ARG A 1 1.54 23.62 15.78
CA ARG A 1 1.23 25.04 15.44
C ARG A 1 2.49 25.92 15.34
N ALA A 2 3.54 25.70 16.12
CA ALA A 2 4.79 26.49 16.06
C ALA A 2 5.54 26.28 14.72
N ILE A 3 5.56 25.06 14.17
CA ILE A 3 6.24 24.70 12.92
C ILE A 3 5.71 25.51 11.72
N LEU A 4 4.41 25.74 11.60
CA LEU A 4 3.80 26.51 10.52
C LEU A 4 4.20 28.00 10.49
N ARG A 5 4.83 28.48 11.56
CA ARG A 5 5.34 29.87 11.66
C ARG A 5 6.80 30.01 11.25
N GLN A 6 7.45 28.88 10.91
CA GLN A 6 8.86 28.84 10.51
C GLN A 6 9.03 28.80 8.98
N ASP A 7 7.93 28.97 8.24
CA ASP A 7 7.87 28.97 6.76
C ASP A 7 8.56 27.74 6.12
N PRO A 8 8.22 26.50 6.53
CA PRO A 8 8.82 25.31 5.95
C PRO A 8 8.17 24.97 4.61
N ASP A 9 8.96 24.55 3.61
CA ASP A 9 8.41 24.01 2.36
C ASP A 9 7.79 22.62 2.56
N ILE A 10 8.42 21.81 3.41
CA ILE A 10 8.04 20.41 3.63
C ILE A 10 7.85 20.17 5.13
N ILE A 11 6.73 19.55 5.48
CA ILE A 11 6.39 19.18 6.86
C ILE A 11 6.24 17.67 6.94
N MET A 12 7.02 17.03 7.80
CA MET A 12 6.84 15.62 8.13
C MET A 12 6.08 15.48 9.45
N VAL A 13 4.91 14.86 9.39
CA VAL A 13 4.13 14.43 10.55
C VAL A 13 4.36 12.94 10.71
N GLY A 14 4.95 12.48 11.83
CA GLY A 14 5.35 11.09 12.01
C GLY A 14 4.23 10.10 11.68
N GLU A 15 3.03 10.32 12.25
CA GLU A 15 1.82 9.55 11.94
C GLU A 15 0.56 10.35 12.27
N ILE A 16 -0.53 10.01 11.57
CA ILE A 16 -1.87 10.54 11.85
C ILE A 16 -2.69 9.42 12.49
N ARG A 17 -2.97 9.55 13.80
CA ARG A 17 -3.78 8.59 14.56
C ARG A 17 -5.18 9.11 14.89
N ASP A 18 -5.35 10.42 14.92
CA ASP A 18 -6.55 11.09 15.42
C ASP A 18 -6.99 12.26 14.52
N ALA A 19 -8.22 12.70 14.74
CA ALA A 19 -8.84 13.77 13.97
C ALA A 19 -8.14 15.14 14.15
N GLU A 20 -7.53 15.41 15.30
CA GLU A 20 -6.84 16.68 15.54
C GLU A 20 -5.59 16.78 14.70
N THR A 21 -4.76 15.74 14.72
CA THR A 21 -3.54 15.63 13.89
C THR A 21 -3.89 15.67 12.40
N ALA A 22 -4.94 14.95 11.97
CA ALA A 22 -5.40 14.96 10.59
C ALA A 22 -5.82 16.37 10.15
N LYS A 23 -6.59 17.11 10.95
CA LYS A 23 -7.00 18.48 10.66
C LYS A 23 -5.83 19.45 10.54
N ILE A 24 -4.79 19.27 11.37
CA ILE A 24 -3.57 20.10 11.31
C ILE A 24 -2.80 19.81 10.01
N ALA A 25 -2.60 18.54 9.68
CA ALA A 25 -1.91 18.12 8.47
C ALA A 25 -2.60 18.64 7.19
N VAL A 26 -3.92 18.45 7.10
CA VAL A 26 -4.75 18.94 5.99
C VAL A 26 -4.69 20.46 5.85
N ARG A 27 -4.78 21.20 6.95
CA ARG A 27 -4.66 22.67 6.92
C ARG A 27 -3.30 23.13 6.42
N ALA A 28 -2.23 22.48 6.86
CA ALA A 28 -0.89 22.77 6.39
C ALA A 28 -0.75 22.54 4.88
N ALA A 29 -1.29 21.42 4.37
CA ALA A 29 -1.28 21.10 2.94
C ALA A 29 -2.05 22.14 2.12
N ILE A 30 -3.24 22.56 2.58
CA ILE A 30 -4.05 23.59 1.87
C ILE A 30 -3.36 24.95 1.86
N THR A 31 -2.54 25.26 2.86
CA THR A 31 -1.78 26.53 2.92
C THR A 31 -0.46 26.49 2.15
N GLY A 32 -0.24 25.47 1.31
CA GLY A 32 0.87 25.41 0.35
C GLY A 32 2.08 24.58 0.78
N HIS A 33 2.04 23.92 1.95
CA HIS A 33 3.13 23.07 2.39
C HIS A 33 3.00 21.65 1.81
N LEU A 34 4.10 21.04 1.42
CA LEU A 34 4.12 19.60 1.17
C LEU A 34 4.12 18.85 2.51
N VAL A 35 3.01 18.18 2.82
CA VAL A 35 2.88 17.40 4.05
C VAL A 35 3.06 15.91 3.76
N ILE A 36 4.01 15.28 4.46
CA ILE A 36 4.26 13.84 4.40
C ILE A 36 3.92 13.26 5.76
N SER A 37 3.09 12.20 5.76
CA SER A 37 2.71 11.51 7.00
C SER A 37 2.48 10.02 6.76
N THR A 38 2.34 9.26 7.84
CA THR A 38 1.97 7.85 7.79
C THR A 38 0.58 7.62 8.39
N LEU A 39 -0.10 6.61 7.86
CA LEU A 39 -1.39 6.10 8.34
C LEU A 39 -1.29 4.59 8.50
N HIS A 40 -1.94 4.03 9.51
CA HIS A 40 -2.07 2.59 9.68
C HIS A 40 -3.32 2.10 8.94
N THR A 41 -3.14 1.69 7.69
CA THR A 41 -4.19 1.14 6.82
C THR A 41 -3.68 -0.08 6.06
N ASN A 42 -4.60 -0.94 5.60
CA ASN A 42 -4.25 -2.20 4.96
C ASN A 42 -3.81 -2.03 3.49
N ASP A 43 -4.32 -1.01 2.81
CA ASP A 43 -4.06 -0.66 1.42
C ASP A 43 -4.17 0.85 1.18
N ALA A 44 -3.91 1.29 -0.04
CA ALA A 44 -3.89 2.70 -0.37
C ALA A 44 -5.31 3.32 -0.33
N VAL A 45 -6.32 2.61 -0.79
CA VAL A 45 -7.71 3.11 -0.84
C VAL A 45 -8.29 3.27 0.56
N SER A 46 -8.02 2.33 1.46
CA SER A 46 -8.48 2.38 2.86
C SER A 46 -8.00 3.63 3.62
N SER A 47 -6.93 4.27 3.13
CA SER A 47 -6.44 5.53 3.72
C SER A 47 -7.43 6.69 3.51
N ILE A 48 -8.17 6.70 2.39
CA ILE A 48 -9.21 7.69 2.13
C ILE A 48 -10.35 7.51 3.14
N ALA A 49 -10.86 6.28 3.28
CA ALA A 49 -11.91 5.96 4.24
C ALA A 49 -11.50 6.34 5.66
N ARG A 50 -10.25 6.03 6.03
CA ARG A 50 -9.72 6.36 7.36
C ARG A 50 -9.68 7.86 7.64
N LEU A 51 -9.29 8.68 6.66
CA LEU A 51 -9.30 10.14 6.81
C LEU A 51 -10.74 10.70 6.89
N LEU A 52 -11.69 10.13 6.15
CA LEU A 52 -13.11 10.48 6.27
C LEU A 52 -13.67 10.12 7.65
N GLU A 53 -13.35 8.94 8.20
CA GLU A 53 -13.71 8.53 9.58
C GLU A 53 -13.13 9.50 10.63
N MET A 54 -11.95 10.06 10.40
CA MET A 54 -11.38 11.12 11.23
C MET A 54 -12.05 12.49 11.04
N GLN A 55 -13.24 12.51 10.40
CA GLN A 55 -14.03 13.71 10.19
C GLN A 55 -13.34 14.80 9.34
N ILE A 56 -12.48 14.38 8.40
CA ILE A 56 -11.98 15.29 7.37
C ILE A 56 -13.05 15.40 6.28
N PRO A 57 -13.62 16.58 6.02
CA PRO A 57 -14.63 16.74 4.98
C PRO A 57 -14.07 16.38 3.58
N PRO A 58 -14.87 15.75 2.69
CA PRO A 58 -14.43 15.35 1.35
C PRO A 58 -13.77 16.48 0.53
N TYR A 59 -14.29 17.69 0.61
CA TYR A 59 -13.75 18.84 -0.13
C TYR A 59 -12.34 19.25 0.36
N LEU A 60 -12.06 19.14 1.66
CA LEU A 60 -10.72 19.39 2.20
C LEU A 60 -9.76 18.28 1.83
N LEU A 61 -10.21 17.03 1.82
CA LEU A 61 -9.41 15.89 1.40
C LEU A 61 -9.02 16.03 -0.07
N ASN A 62 -9.97 16.38 -0.93
CA ASN A 62 -9.72 16.63 -2.35
C ASN A 62 -8.75 17.80 -2.62
N ALA A 63 -8.74 18.80 -1.74
CA ALA A 63 -7.86 19.95 -1.88
C ALA A 63 -6.45 19.73 -1.32
N SER A 64 -6.25 18.72 -0.46
CA SER A 64 -4.99 18.51 0.27
C SER A 64 -4.27 17.22 -0.10
N LEU A 65 -4.99 16.15 -0.45
CA LEU A 65 -4.41 14.85 -0.73
C LEU A 65 -3.98 14.75 -2.19
N ILE A 66 -2.71 14.45 -2.44
CA ILE A 66 -2.15 14.31 -3.79
C ILE A 66 -1.88 12.85 -4.16
N GLY A 67 -1.65 12.00 -3.18
CA GLY A 67 -1.43 10.58 -3.39
C GLY A 67 -1.26 9.81 -2.09
N VAL A 68 -1.40 8.50 -2.20
CA VAL A 68 -1.18 7.54 -1.11
C VAL A 68 -0.27 6.43 -1.59
N ILE A 69 0.76 6.13 -0.82
CA ILE A 69 1.66 5.00 -1.06
C ILE A 69 1.45 4.00 0.07
N SER A 70 0.92 2.83 -0.25
CA SER A 70 0.87 1.70 0.68
C SER A 70 1.98 0.73 0.37
N GLN A 71 2.64 0.21 1.41
CA GLN A 71 3.80 -0.66 1.29
C GLN A 71 3.61 -1.91 2.15
N LYS A 72 3.99 -3.07 1.57
CA LYS A 72 4.11 -4.34 2.31
C LYS A 72 5.46 -4.98 2.02
N LEU A 73 5.96 -5.77 2.97
CA LEU A 73 7.17 -6.56 2.78
C LEU A 73 6.79 -8.01 2.50
N VAL A 74 7.39 -8.57 1.45
CA VAL A 74 7.34 -9.99 1.12
C VAL A 74 8.72 -10.61 1.29
N ARG A 75 8.78 -11.89 1.65
CA ARG A 75 10.03 -12.61 1.83
C ARG A 75 10.63 -12.97 0.47
N LYS A 76 11.93 -12.86 0.35
CA LYS A 76 12.68 -13.33 -0.82
C LYS A 76 13.00 -14.80 -0.65
N VAL A 77 12.73 -15.62 -1.66
CA VAL A 77 13.06 -17.04 -1.64
C VAL A 77 14.59 -17.22 -1.58
N CYS A 78 15.04 -18.22 -0.82
CA CYS A 78 16.46 -18.54 -0.73
C CYS A 78 16.99 -19.11 -2.05
N ASN A 79 17.97 -18.48 -2.65
CA ASN A 79 18.55 -18.92 -3.93
C ASN A 79 19.36 -20.23 -3.83
N HIS A 80 19.74 -20.66 -2.61
CA HIS A 80 20.56 -21.85 -2.41
C HIS A 80 19.75 -23.14 -2.32
N CYS A 81 18.50 -23.07 -1.83
CA CYS A 81 17.68 -24.27 -1.61
C CYS A 81 16.34 -24.24 -2.35
N SER A 82 16.04 -23.15 -3.06
CA SER A 82 14.82 -23.10 -3.86
C SER A 82 15.01 -23.86 -5.18
N HIS A 83 13.94 -24.46 -5.67
CA HIS A 83 13.84 -25.03 -7.01
C HIS A 83 12.56 -24.59 -7.68
N GLU A 84 12.56 -24.66 -9.00
CA GLU A 84 11.41 -24.26 -9.81
C GLU A 84 10.41 -25.41 -9.89
N ILE A 85 9.12 -25.05 -9.83
CA ILE A 85 8.01 -25.98 -10.04
C ILE A 85 6.91 -25.32 -10.85
N MET A 86 6.15 -26.12 -11.57
CA MET A 86 4.90 -25.70 -12.18
C MET A 86 3.76 -26.01 -11.21
N ILE A 87 2.99 -24.99 -10.83
CA ILE A 87 1.82 -25.12 -9.96
C ILE A 87 0.60 -24.63 -10.72
N LYS A 88 -0.49 -25.39 -10.63
CA LYS A 88 -1.82 -24.90 -11.04
C LYS A 88 -2.35 -23.98 -9.95
N ASP A 89 -2.42 -22.70 -10.25
CA ASP A 89 -3.08 -21.72 -9.38
C ASP A 89 -4.51 -21.48 -9.90
N ASN A 90 -5.49 -21.57 -9.03
CA ASN A 90 -6.91 -21.42 -9.37
C ASN A 90 -7.26 -20.03 -9.95
N PHE A 91 -6.39 -19.04 -9.77
CA PHE A 91 -6.60 -17.65 -10.21
C PHE A 91 -5.74 -17.25 -11.42
N SER A 92 -4.60 -17.91 -11.63
CA SER A 92 -3.59 -17.50 -12.63
C SER A 92 -3.25 -18.60 -13.65
N GLY A 93 -3.88 -19.79 -13.54
CA GLY A 93 -3.54 -20.95 -14.38
C GLY A 93 -2.22 -21.61 -14.01
N ASP A 94 -1.50 -22.15 -14.99
CA ASP A 94 -0.20 -22.78 -14.76
C ASP A 94 0.87 -21.70 -14.52
N VAL A 95 1.43 -21.68 -13.30
CA VAL A 95 2.46 -20.70 -12.87
C VAL A 95 3.77 -21.42 -12.60
N ASN A 96 4.84 -21.00 -13.32
CA ASN A 96 6.20 -21.43 -13.00
C ASN A 96 6.73 -20.57 -11.85
N THR A 97 6.88 -21.16 -10.68
CA THR A 97 7.29 -20.47 -9.44
C THR A 97 8.41 -21.25 -8.75
N LYS A 98 9.03 -20.60 -7.76
CA LYS A 98 9.96 -21.29 -6.84
C LYS A 98 9.25 -21.80 -5.60
N VAL A 99 9.77 -22.90 -5.05
CA VAL A 99 9.39 -23.43 -3.73
C VAL A 99 10.52 -23.18 -2.74
N ALA A 100 10.14 -22.75 -1.55
CA ALA A 100 11.04 -22.57 -0.41
C ALA A 100 11.21 -23.91 0.32
N VAL A 101 12.44 -24.46 0.33
CA VAL A 101 12.71 -25.76 0.96
C VAL A 101 13.30 -25.61 2.35
N GLY A 102 14.40 -24.89 2.48
CA GLY A 102 15.19 -24.76 3.70
C GLY A 102 16.61 -25.28 3.53
N CYS A 103 17.59 -24.60 4.12
CA CYS A 103 18.99 -25.02 4.22
C CYS A 103 19.68 -24.20 5.32
N GLU A 104 20.91 -24.61 5.67
CA GLU A 104 21.72 -23.89 6.68
C GLU A 104 21.85 -22.38 6.40
N LYS A 105 22.02 -21.97 5.13
CA LYS A 105 22.18 -20.56 4.77
C LYS A 105 20.95 -19.69 5.04
N CYS A 106 19.76 -20.27 5.06
CA CYS A 106 18.54 -19.58 5.38
C CYS A 106 17.95 -20.00 6.75
N ASN A 107 18.76 -20.71 7.57
CA ASN A 107 18.34 -21.28 8.85
C ASN A 107 17.03 -22.10 8.71
N ASP A 108 17.00 -22.96 7.73
CA ASP A 108 15.91 -23.88 7.37
C ASP A 108 14.55 -23.24 7.07
N LYS A 109 14.52 -21.92 6.89
CA LYS A 109 13.29 -21.15 6.60
C LYS A 109 12.85 -21.17 5.15
N GLY A 110 13.76 -21.49 4.22
CA GLY A 110 13.53 -21.40 2.77
C GLY A 110 13.50 -19.98 2.20
N TYR A 111 13.64 -18.95 3.04
CA TYR A 111 13.62 -17.53 2.66
C TYR A 111 14.83 -16.80 3.24
N PHE A 112 15.34 -15.82 2.48
CA PHE A 112 16.46 -14.99 2.89
C PHE A 112 16.26 -13.53 2.47
N GLY A 113 16.09 -12.65 3.44
CA GLY A 113 15.80 -11.23 3.23
C GLY A 113 14.34 -10.97 2.81
N ARG A 114 14.04 -9.70 2.56
CA ARG A 114 12.71 -9.19 2.19
C ARG A 114 12.83 -8.18 1.06
N THR A 115 11.75 -7.98 0.33
CA THR A 115 11.59 -6.90 -0.65
C THR A 115 10.24 -6.24 -0.46
N ALA A 116 10.13 -5.00 -0.90
CA ALA A 116 8.86 -4.28 -0.78
C ALA A 116 8.01 -4.44 -2.04
N ILE A 117 6.70 -4.46 -1.84
CA ILE A 117 5.68 -4.26 -2.84
C ILE A 117 4.88 -3.02 -2.48
N TYR A 118 4.34 -2.34 -3.48
CA TYR A 118 3.67 -1.06 -3.32
C TYR A 118 2.32 -1.04 -4.04
N GLU A 119 1.39 -0.30 -3.46
CA GLU A 119 0.25 0.29 -4.15
C GLU A 119 0.44 1.81 -4.13
N ILE A 120 0.34 2.46 -5.29
CA ILE A 120 0.45 3.90 -5.41
C ILE A 120 -0.87 4.41 -5.98
N LEU A 121 -1.64 5.09 -5.16
CA LEU A 121 -2.91 5.71 -5.52
C LEU A 121 -2.66 7.20 -5.77
N GLU A 122 -2.75 7.62 -7.01
CA GLU A 122 -2.77 9.02 -7.39
C GLU A 122 -4.18 9.60 -7.20
N ILE A 123 -4.29 10.77 -6.60
CA ILE A 123 -5.57 11.46 -6.40
C ILE A 123 -5.86 12.35 -7.60
N ASN A 124 -6.16 11.72 -8.73
CA ASN A 124 -6.58 12.38 -9.96
C ASN A 124 -8.06 12.82 -9.90
N ASP A 125 -8.57 13.43 -10.95
CA ASP A 125 -9.91 14.01 -10.96
C ASP A 125 -11.04 12.96 -10.82
N ASP A 126 -10.83 11.74 -11.33
CA ASP A 126 -11.78 10.64 -11.17
C ASP A 126 -11.87 10.21 -9.70
N ILE A 127 -10.72 10.03 -9.05
CA ILE A 127 -10.66 9.69 -7.62
C ILE A 127 -11.23 10.83 -6.77
N LYS A 128 -10.95 12.09 -7.10
CA LYS A 128 -11.58 13.24 -6.43
C LYS A 128 -13.10 13.24 -6.56
N THR A 129 -13.61 12.79 -7.69
CA THR A 129 -15.05 12.66 -7.92
C THR A 129 -15.64 11.56 -7.03
N CYS A 130 -14.98 10.40 -6.94
CA CYS A 130 -15.39 9.33 -6.02
C CYS A 130 -15.39 9.81 -4.56
N ILE A 131 -14.35 10.51 -4.13
CA ILE A 131 -14.27 11.08 -2.76
C ILE A 131 -15.40 12.07 -2.51
N ARG A 132 -15.69 12.95 -3.48
CA ARG A 132 -16.78 13.95 -3.38
C ARG A 132 -18.14 13.30 -3.23
N ASN A 133 -18.39 12.22 -3.97
CA ASN A 133 -19.63 11.47 -3.95
C ASN A 133 -19.71 10.49 -2.76
N MET A 134 -18.65 10.38 -1.96
CA MET A 134 -18.53 9.41 -0.86
C MET A 134 -18.75 7.96 -1.33
N GLU A 135 -18.20 7.62 -2.50
CA GLU A 135 -18.24 6.27 -3.04
C GLU A 135 -17.54 5.29 -2.10
N ASP A 136 -17.95 4.03 -2.15
CA ASP A 136 -17.34 2.99 -1.33
C ASP A 136 -15.92 2.64 -1.80
N SER A 137 -15.16 1.96 -0.92
CA SER A 137 -13.76 1.61 -1.20
C SER A 137 -13.60 0.67 -2.40
N SER A 138 -14.60 -0.14 -2.74
CA SER A 138 -14.53 -1.04 -3.90
C SER A 138 -14.63 -0.24 -5.19
N THR A 139 -15.55 0.71 -5.26
CA THR A 139 -15.71 1.62 -6.40
C THR A 139 -14.46 2.46 -6.62
N ILE A 140 -13.91 3.05 -5.54
CA ILE A 140 -12.65 3.82 -5.62
C ILE A 140 -11.50 2.94 -6.13
N LYS A 141 -11.43 1.69 -5.68
CA LYS A 141 -10.40 0.75 -6.11
C LYS A 141 -10.51 0.42 -7.60
N ASP A 142 -11.72 0.15 -8.09
CA ASP A 142 -11.96 -0.16 -9.49
C ASP A 142 -11.58 1.03 -10.40
N VAL A 143 -11.96 2.24 -10.01
CA VAL A 143 -11.57 3.47 -10.71
C VAL A 143 -10.05 3.65 -10.70
N ALA A 144 -9.40 3.45 -9.54
CA ALA A 144 -7.95 3.56 -9.43
C ALA A 144 -7.21 2.55 -10.33
N GLN A 145 -7.68 1.29 -10.38
CA GLN A 145 -7.11 0.25 -11.25
C GLN A 145 -7.31 0.60 -12.74
N ASN A 146 -8.48 1.09 -13.13
CA ASN A 146 -8.73 1.55 -14.49
C ASN A 146 -7.82 2.72 -14.89
N ASN A 147 -7.40 3.53 -13.92
CA ASN A 147 -6.44 4.63 -14.10
C ASN A 147 -4.98 4.18 -13.95
N GLY A 148 -4.71 2.86 -13.88
CA GLY A 148 -3.36 2.29 -13.90
C GLY A 148 -2.74 2.02 -12.53
N MET A 149 -3.48 2.10 -11.42
CA MET A 149 -2.99 1.67 -10.12
C MET A 149 -2.65 0.18 -10.13
N ILE A 150 -1.40 -0.15 -9.79
CA ILE A 150 -0.94 -1.52 -9.63
C ILE A 150 -1.24 -1.97 -8.20
N THR A 151 -1.98 -3.08 -8.05
CA THR A 151 -2.33 -3.61 -6.74
C THR A 151 -1.18 -4.40 -6.11
N PHE A 152 -1.26 -4.66 -4.79
CA PHE A 152 -0.36 -5.60 -4.13
C PHE A 152 -0.38 -6.98 -4.77
N GLU A 153 -1.55 -7.42 -5.26
CA GLU A 153 -1.67 -8.70 -5.94
C GLU A 153 -0.87 -8.74 -7.24
N ASP A 154 -0.96 -7.70 -8.07
CA ASP A 154 -0.22 -7.61 -9.33
C ASP A 154 1.28 -7.45 -9.08
N SER A 155 1.66 -6.67 -8.07
CA SER A 155 3.05 -6.55 -7.62
C SER A 155 3.60 -7.89 -7.15
N CYS A 156 2.83 -8.67 -6.39
CA CYS A 156 3.21 -10.02 -5.98
C CYS A 156 3.32 -10.98 -7.17
N LYS A 157 2.36 -10.96 -8.11
CA LYS A 157 2.41 -11.79 -9.33
C LYS A 157 3.68 -11.53 -10.11
N ARG A 158 4.07 -10.25 -10.27
CA ARG A 158 5.32 -9.89 -10.93
C ARG A 158 6.52 -10.52 -10.22
N LEU A 159 6.64 -10.38 -8.89
CA LEU A 159 7.76 -10.95 -8.14
C LEU A 159 7.78 -12.49 -8.15
N ILE A 160 6.64 -13.15 -8.26
CA ILE A 160 6.55 -14.59 -8.44
C ILE A 160 7.09 -14.99 -9.82
N ASN A 161 6.69 -14.30 -10.89
CA ASN A 161 7.18 -14.53 -12.24
C ASN A 161 8.70 -14.26 -12.37
N GLU A 162 9.20 -13.26 -11.65
CA GLU A 162 10.63 -12.95 -11.51
C GLU A 162 11.37 -13.93 -10.57
N LYS A 163 10.65 -14.89 -9.97
CA LYS A 163 11.20 -15.92 -9.07
C LYS A 163 11.88 -15.35 -7.82
N ILE A 164 11.42 -14.18 -7.37
CA ILE A 164 11.92 -13.49 -6.18
C ILE A 164 11.18 -13.97 -4.92
N THR A 165 9.89 -14.27 -5.03
CA THR A 165 9.05 -14.78 -3.95
C THR A 165 8.24 -15.99 -4.40
N THR A 166 7.39 -16.54 -3.52
CA THR A 166 6.59 -17.73 -3.77
C THR A 166 5.09 -17.44 -3.74
N LEU A 167 4.29 -18.34 -4.32
CA LEU A 167 2.82 -18.28 -4.18
C LEU A 167 2.36 -18.39 -2.73
N GLU A 168 3.10 -19.13 -1.90
CA GLU A 168 2.80 -19.31 -0.48
C GLU A 168 2.97 -18.00 0.28
N ASP A 169 4.05 -17.26 0.03
CA ASP A 169 4.29 -15.97 0.68
C ASP A 169 3.22 -14.93 0.30
N ARG A 170 2.71 -14.95 -0.95
CA ARG A 170 1.56 -14.14 -1.36
C ARG A 170 0.32 -14.40 -0.49
N LYS A 171 0.03 -15.68 -0.18
CA LYS A 171 -1.11 -16.04 0.66
C LYS A 171 -0.94 -15.54 2.10
N SER A 172 0.24 -15.69 2.67
CA SER A 172 0.55 -15.22 4.03
C SER A 172 0.46 -13.69 4.14
N THR A 173 0.87 -12.95 3.11
CA THR A 173 0.77 -11.49 3.05
C THR A 173 -0.68 -11.00 2.98
N ARG A 174 -1.60 -11.79 2.39
CA ARG A 174 -3.05 -11.51 2.41
C ARG A 174 -3.65 -11.76 3.79
N LEU A 175 -3.27 -12.84 4.47
CA LEU A 175 -3.81 -13.23 5.78
C LEU A 175 -3.44 -12.23 6.88
N ASN A 176 -2.25 -11.61 6.81
CA ASN A 176 -1.83 -10.59 7.77
C ASN A 176 -2.55 -9.23 7.62
N SER A 177 -3.34 -9.05 6.56
CA SER A 177 -4.18 -7.85 6.40
C SER A 177 -5.58 -8.00 6.98
N SER A 178 -5.91 -9.14 7.60
CA SER A 178 -7.25 -9.46 8.13
C SER A 178 -7.33 -9.47 9.66
N HIS A 179 -6.33 -8.93 10.37
CA HIS A 179 -6.45 -8.73 11.82
C HIS A 179 -7.05 -7.36 12.11
N PRO A 180 -8.12 -7.35 12.95
CA PRO A 180 -8.81 -6.13 13.38
C PRO A 180 -7.95 -5.22 14.22
#